data_b1c423bb427074c0cf85c7112b1e2c79
#
_entry.id   b1c423bb427074c0cf85c7112b1e2c79
#
_cell.length_a   1.000
_cell.length_b   1.000
_cell.length_c   1.000
_cell.angle_alpha   90.00
_cell.angle_beta   90.00
_cell.angle_gamma   90.00
#
_symmetry.space_group_name_H-M   'P 1'
#
loop_
_entity.id
_entity.type
_entity.pdbx_description
1 polymer ?
#
loop_
_entity_poly.entity_id
_entity_poly.type
_entity_poly.pdbx_seq_one_letter_code
_entity_poly.pdbx_strand_id
1 'polypeptide(L)'
;LCAEALRNGEANVGLIPVAAIPEIPNLNIITPFCIGAHGPVRTVVLASNYPVEELETIGLDSHSRTSIRLARILAAERWHISPRWIPLTDYSFTEGGKTGYILIGDKVFTHESKFRYLYDLAAEWQAMTNLPFAFAAWVARDTVPAEDIERLEQALRYGTAHIQEAVAWSEYASRPYAVDYLTKNIDFVLDAPKRRAMELYWQL
;
A
#
# COMPACT_ATOMS: atom_id res chain seq x y z
N LEU A 1 -9.77 -5.78 8.19
CA LEU A 1 -10.91 -5.13 8.86
C LEU A 1 -11.90 -4.51 7.85
N CYS A 2 -11.63 -3.36 7.18
CA CYS A 2 -12.60 -2.71 6.27
C CYS A 2 -13.07 -3.63 5.12
N ALA A 3 -12.15 -4.32 4.43
CA ALA A 3 -12.52 -5.24 3.36
C ALA A 3 -13.38 -6.43 3.84
N GLU A 4 -13.19 -6.88 5.09
CA GLU A 4 -14.00 -7.93 5.69
C GLU A 4 -15.38 -7.41 6.06
N ALA A 5 -15.47 -6.23 6.66
CA ALA A 5 -16.75 -5.59 6.98
C ALA A 5 -17.60 -5.37 5.70
N LEU A 6 -16.97 -4.93 4.60
CA LEU A 6 -17.63 -4.84 3.30
C LEU A 6 -18.05 -6.20 2.76
N ARG A 7 -17.20 -7.24 2.88
CA ARG A 7 -17.53 -8.61 2.43
C ARG A 7 -18.73 -9.17 3.19
N ASN A 8 -18.77 -8.94 4.50
CA ASN A 8 -19.83 -9.44 5.39
C ASN A 8 -21.12 -8.59 5.34
N GLY A 9 -21.12 -7.44 4.65
CA GLY A 9 -22.26 -6.51 4.63
C GLY A 9 -22.41 -5.67 5.90
N GLU A 10 -21.38 -5.61 6.73
CA GLU A 10 -21.31 -4.81 7.97
C GLU A 10 -20.98 -3.34 7.68
N ALA A 11 -20.44 -3.07 6.49
CA ALA A 11 -20.16 -1.74 5.96
C ALA A 11 -20.60 -1.63 4.49
N ASN A 12 -20.98 -0.43 4.07
CA ASN A 12 -21.36 -0.14 2.69
C ASN A 12 -20.34 0.74 1.96
N VAL A 13 -19.47 1.42 2.69
CA VAL A 13 -18.39 2.29 2.19
C VAL A 13 -17.10 1.98 2.93
N GLY A 14 -15.96 2.02 2.24
CA GLY A 14 -14.67 1.84 2.89
C GLY A 14 -13.47 2.13 1.99
N LEU A 15 -12.35 2.47 2.64
CA LEU A 15 -11.04 2.48 2.02
C LEU A 15 -10.45 1.08 2.16
N ILE A 16 -10.27 0.38 1.03
CA ILE A 16 -9.79 -1.01 1.06
C ILE A 16 -8.57 -1.22 0.17
N PRO A 17 -7.76 -2.24 0.48
CA PRO A 17 -6.65 -2.64 -0.38
C PRO A 17 -7.13 -2.94 -1.80
N VAL A 18 -6.43 -2.43 -2.82
CA VAL A 18 -6.82 -2.65 -4.23
C VAL A 18 -6.85 -4.13 -4.61
N ALA A 19 -6.03 -4.97 -3.95
CA ALA A 19 -6.08 -6.43 -4.12
C ALA A 19 -7.43 -7.05 -3.74
N ALA A 20 -8.17 -6.44 -2.81
CA ALA A 20 -9.43 -6.97 -2.32
C ALA A 20 -10.66 -6.56 -3.15
N ILE A 21 -10.52 -5.53 -4.00
CA ILE A 21 -11.66 -4.98 -4.77
C ILE A 21 -12.29 -6.04 -5.69
N PRO A 22 -11.55 -6.78 -6.51
CA PRO A 22 -12.16 -7.78 -7.40
C PRO A 22 -12.76 -9.00 -6.66
N GLU A 23 -12.38 -9.20 -5.39
CA GLU A 23 -12.86 -10.34 -4.59
C GLU A 23 -14.24 -10.11 -3.96
N ILE A 24 -14.72 -8.87 -3.96
CA ILE A 24 -15.98 -8.50 -3.30
C ILE A 24 -16.97 -8.01 -4.38
N PRO A 25 -18.07 -8.73 -4.61
CA PRO A 25 -19.03 -8.36 -5.64
C PRO A 25 -19.78 -7.06 -5.30
N ASN A 26 -20.23 -6.37 -6.35
CA ASN A 26 -21.04 -5.15 -6.26
C ASN A 26 -20.35 -4.00 -5.48
N LEU A 27 -19.04 -3.84 -5.69
CA LEU A 27 -18.31 -2.68 -5.24
C LEU A 27 -17.87 -1.81 -6.41
N ASN A 28 -18.09 -0.51 -6.27
CA ASN A 28 -17.61 0.50 -7.20
C ASN A 28 -16.55 1.38 -6.53
N ILE A 29 -15.56 1.81 -7.30
CA ILE A 29 -14.64 2.87 -6.86
C ILE A 29 -15.36 4.20 -7.00
N ILE A 30 -15.59 4.88 -5.89
CA ILE A 30 -16.56 5.97 -5.77
C ILE A 30 -15.95 7.38 -5.73
N THR A 31 -14.65 7.51 -5.56
CA THR A 31 -14.00 8.83 -5.44
C THR A 31 -12.74 8.89 -6.30
N PRO A 32 -12.26 10.11 -6.65
CA PRO A 32 -10.94 10.32 -7.25
C PRO A 32 -9.81 10.32 -6.20
N PHE A 33 -10.02 9.69 -5.04
CA PHE A 33 -9.04 9.61 -3.96
C PHE A 33 -8.59 8.18 -3.68
N CYS A 34 -7.30 8.02 -3.36
CA CYS A 34 -6.67 6.74 -3.05
C CYS A 34 -5.53 6.93 -2.03
N ILE A 35 -4.94 5.84 -1.61
CA ILE A 35 -3.58 5.83 -1.09
C ILE A 35 -2.69 5.26 -2.19
N GLY A 36 -1.87 6.11 -2.79
CA GLY A 36 -0.99 5.75 -3.90
C GLY A 36 0.35 6.45 -3.81
N ALA A 37 1.17 6.25 -4.86
CA ALA A 37 2.46 6.92 -4.99
C ALA A 37 2.87 7.05 -6.46
N HIS A 38 3.51 8.16 -6.79
CA HIS A 38 4.33 8.35 -7.97
C HIS A 38 5.81 8.19 -7.56
N GLY A 39 6.42 7.03 -7.84
CA GLY A 39 7.75 6.70 -7.33
C GLY A 39 7.71 6.09 -5.94
N PRO A 40 8.73 6.34 -5.10
CA PRO A 40 8.85 5.70 -3.79
C PRO A 40 7.72 6.08 -2.84
N VAL A 41 7.02 5.08 -2.30
CA VAL A 41 6.03 5.26 -1.23
C VAL A 41 6.68 5.34 0.14
N ARG A 42 7.90 4.85 0.27
CA ARG A 42 8.74 4.82 1.47
C ARG A 42 8.26 3.89 2.60
N THR A 43 7.00 3.60 2.70
CA THR A 43 6.44 2.78 3.77
C THR A 43 5.93 1.41 3.32
N VAL A 44 6.32 0.96 2.15
CA VAL A 44 6.07 -0.40 1.66
C VAL A 44 7.34 -0.90 0.99
N VAL A 45 8.15 -1.65 1.73
CA VAL A 45 9.48 -2.05 1.29
C VAL A 45 9.74 -3.55 1.47
N LEU A 46 10.58 -4.10 0.60
CA LEU A 46 11.31 -5.34 0.86
C LEU A 46 12.65 -4.94 1.50
N ALA A 47 12.84 -5.29 2.76
CA ALA A 47 14.04 -5.01 3.54
C ALA A 47 14.89 -6.26 3.66
N SER A 48 16.21 -6.16 3.42
CA SER A 48 17.13 -7.30 3.48
C SER A 48 18.57 -6.88 3.78
N ASN A 49 19.37 -7.84 4.28
CA ASN A 49 20.84 -7.70 4.39
C ASN A 49 21.58 -8.31 3.20
N TYR A 50 20.85 -8.87 2.23
CA TYR A 50 21.34 -9.46 0.99
C TYR A 50 20.72 -8.78 -0.22
N PRO A 51 21.41 -8.75 -1.38
CA PRO A 51 20.79 -8.33 -2.64
C PRO A 51 19.52 -9.15 -2.94
N VAL A 52 18.54 -8.55 -3.61
CA VAL A 52 17.25 -9.20 -3.86
C VAL A 52 17.39 -10.50 -4.65
N GLU A 53 18.35 -10.55 -5.57
CA GLU A 53 18.63 -11.71 -6.41
C GLU A 53 19.16 -12.92 -5.63
N GLU A 54 19.65 -12.69 -4.41
CA GLU A 54 20.15 -13.75 -3.54
C GLU A 54 19.13 -14.26 -2.53
N LEU A 55 17.95 -13.67 -2.47
CA LEU A 55 16.94 -14.01 -1.46
C LEU A 55 16.34 -15.39 -1.69
N GLU A 56 16.45 -16.26 -0.69
CA GLU A 56 15.88 -17.60 -0.65
C GLU A 56 14.54 -17.64 0.09
N THR A 57 14.31 -16.67 0.97
CA THR A 57 13.08 -16.59 1.78
C THR A 57 12.63 -15.14 1.89
N ILE A 58 11.31 -14.91 1.85
CA ILE A 58 10.72 -13.59 2.13
C ILE A 58 9.60 -13.74 3.15
N GLY A 59 9.74 -13.01 4.27
CA GLY A 59 8.74 -12.86 5.31
C GLY A 59 7.67 -11.85 4.92
N LEU A 60 6.39 -12.21 5.06
CA LEU A 60 5.24 -11.42 4.67
C LEU A 60 4.51 -10.88 5.91
N ASP A 61 4.42 -9.56 6.03
CA ASP A 61 3.50 -8.93 7.00
C ASP A 61 2.05 -9.17 6.58
N SER A 62 1.30 -9.88 7.41
CA SER A 62 -0.10 -10.29 7.14
C SER A 62 -1.08 -9.12 7.04
N HIS A 63 -0.68 -7.89 7.41
CA HIS A 63 -1.57 -6.73 7.48
C HIS A 63 -1.86 -6.06 6.13
N SER A 64 -1.16 -6.39 5.05
CA SER A 64 -1.39 -5.79 3.73
C SER A 64 -1.49 -6.79 2.60
N ARG A 65 -2.71 -7.08 2.16
CA ARG A 65 -2.98 -7.95 1.00
C ARG A 65 -2.36 -7.40 -0.28
N THR A 66 -2.48 -6.09 -0.52
CA THR A 66 -1.93 -5.44 -1.71
C THR A 66 -0.41 -5.55 -1.76
N SER A 67 0.28 -5.26 -0.67
CA SER A 67 1.75 -5.31 -0.63
C SER A 67 2.28 -6.74 -0.79
N ILE A 68 1.61 -7.73 -0.22
CA ILE A 68 1.95 -9.15 -0.38
C ILE A 68 1.86 -9.58 -1.85
N ARG A 69 0.73 -9.28 -2.52
CA ARG A 69 0.57 -9.62 -3.93
C ARG A 69 1.56 -8.85 -4.80
N LEU A 70 1.76 -7.56 -4.54
CA LEU A 70 2.75 -6.74 -5.26
C LEU A 70 4.16 -7.32 -5.13
N ALA A 71 4.58 -7.73 -3.93
CA ALA A 71 5.89 -8.36 -3.73
C ALA A 71 6.04 -9.65 -4.54
N ARG A 72 4.98 -10.46 -4.66
CA ARG A 72 4.99 -11.68 -5.47
C ARG A 72 5.07 -11.40 -6.97
N ILE A 73 4.34 -10.39 -7.46
CA ILE A 73 4.44 -9.92 -8.84
C ILE A 73 5.86 -9.44 -9.13
N LEU A 74 6.43 -8.60 -8.28
CA LEU A 74 7.78 -8.09 -8.45
C LEU A 74 8.84 -9.21 -8.39
N ALA A 75 8.65 -10.20 -7.53
CA ALA A 75 9.55 -11.37 -7.47
C ALA A 75 9.57 -12.13 -8.82
N ALA A 76 8.40 -12.35 -9.43
CA ALA A 76 8.29 -13.07 -10.68
C ALA A 76 8.71 -12.21 -11.90
N GLU A 77 8.15 -11.00 -12.02
CA GLU A 77 8.20 -10.22 -13.26
C GLU A 77 9.38 -9.23 -13.32
N ARG A 78 9.89 -8.80 -12.15
CA ARG A 78 10.92 -7.77 -12.05
C ARG A 78 12.27 -8.32 -11.61
N TRP A 79 12.27 -9.11 -10.53
CA TRP A 79 13.50 -9.63 -9.91
C TRP A 79 13.85 -11.04 -10.41
N HIS A 80 12.90 -11.75 -11.02
CA HIS A 80 13.05 -13.11 -11.54
C HIS A 80 13.54 -14.11 -10.49
N ILE A 81 13.01 -13.99 -9.27
CA ILE A 81 13.32 -14.86 -8.13
C ILE A 81 12.08 -15.69 -7.72
N SER A 82 12.33 -16.82 -7.10
CA SER A 82 11.28 -17.73 -6.59
C SER A 82 11.55 -18.11 -5.13
N PRO A 83 11.44 -17.13 -4.21
CA PRO A 83 11.75 -17.36 -2.82
C PRO A 83 10.65 -18.17 -2.13
N ARG A 84 11.00 -18.80 -1.00
CA ARG A 84 10.02 -19.35 -0.08
C ARG A 84 9.32 -18.23 0.68
N TRP A 85 8.02 -18.16 0.59
CA TRP A 85 7.20 -17.18 1.30
C TRP A 85 6.80 -17.71 2.68
N ILE A 86 7.09 -16.96 3.74
CA ILE A 86 6.74 -17.31 5.12
C ILE A 86 5.95 -16.17 5.78
N PRO A 87 5.04 -16.46 6.72
CA PRO A 87 4.42 -15.40 7.50
C PRO A 87 5.44 -14.72 8.42
N LEU A 88 5.39 -13.40 8.52
CA LEU A 88 6.10 -12.62 9.51
C LEU A 88 5.19 -12.47 10.74
N THR A 89 5.42 -13.26 11.77
CA THR A 89 4.58 -13.32 12.98
C THR A 89 5.02 -12.34 14.05
N ASP A 90 6.29 -12.06 14.10
CA ASP A 90 6.91 -11.06 14.95
C ASP A 90 8.00 -10.33 14.15
N TYR A 91 8.51 -9.21 14.66
CA TYR A 91 9.59 -8.45 14.03
C TYR A 91 10.97 -8.84 14.59
N SER A 92 11.11 -10.11 15.00
CA SER A 92 12.40 -10.74 15.26
C SER A 92 13.02 -11.12 13.91
N PHE A 93 13.90 -10.26 13.42
CA PHE A 93 14.64 -10.52 12.19
C PHE A 93 15.79 -11.48 12.51
N THR A 94 15.80 -12.64 11.86
CA THR A 94 16.86 -13.63 12.06
C THR A 94 18.19 -13.12 11.48
N GLU A 95 19.23 -13.14 12.29
CA GLU A 95 20.58 -12.98 11.81
C GLU A 95 20.99 -14.28 11.11
N GLY A 96 21.28 -14.19 9.82
CA GLY A 96 21.68 -15.33 8.99
C GLY A 96 20.56 -15.85 8.08
N GLY A 97 20.99 -16.43 6.98
CA GLY A 97 20.12 -16.84 5.89
C GLY A 97 19.77 -15.69 4.94
N LYS A 98 19.57 -16.03 3.66
CA LYS A 98 19.23 -15.07 2.60
C LYS A 98 17.74 -14.72 2.67
N THR A 99 17.37 -14.00 3.77
CA THR A 99 15.96 -13.67 4.07
C THR A 99 15.71 -12.18 3.90
N GLY A 100 14.65 -11.85 3.18
CA GLY A 100 14.06 -10.52 3.09
C GLY A 100 12.73 -10.44 3.85
N TYR A 101 12.27 -9.23 4.13
CA TYR A 101 11.04 -8.98 4.89
C TYR A 101 10.23 -7.88 4.24
N ILE A 102 8.95 -8.14 3.96
CA ILE A 102 8.03 -7.09 3.55
C ILE A 102 7.60 -6.33 4.79
N LEU A 103 8.01 -5.07 4.87
CA LEU A 103 7.65 -4.15 5.94
C LEU A 103 6.67 -3.11 5.40
N ILE A 104 5.67 -2.76 6.22
CA ILE A 104 4.64 -1.80 5.83
C ILE A 104 4.36 -0.78 6.94
N GLY A 105 3.98 0.43 6.51
CA GLY A 105 3.61 1.53 7.41
C GLY A 105 4.76 1.99 8.31
N ASP A 106 4.44 2.46 9.50
CA ASP A 106 5.39 3.02 10.47
C ASP A 106 6.51 2.06 10.89
N LYS A 107 6.28 0.76 10.74
CA LYS A 107 7.27 -0.28 11.02
C LYS A 107 8.54 -0.14 10.15
N VAL A 108 8.41 0.43 8.95
CA VAL A 108 9.56 0.73 8.10
C VAL A 108 10.49 1.69 8.81
N PHE A 109 9.98 2.84 9.28
CA PHE A 109 10.78 3.84 9.99
C PHE A 109 11.44 3.30 11.28
N THR A 110 10.78 2.34 11.93
CA THR A 110 11.31 1.72 13.17
C THR A 110 12.44 0.75 12.88
N HIS A 111 12.42 0.10 11.71
CA HIS A 111 13.30 -1.05 11.45
C HIS A 111 14.25 -0.86 10.26
N GLU A 112 14.08 0.17 9.41
CA GLU A 112 14.89 0.36 8.20
C GLU A 112 16.40 0.36 8.46
N SER A 113 16.84 0.93 9.59
CA SER A 113 18.26 0.99 9.94
C SER A 113 18.93 -0.36 10.23
N LYS A 114 18.14 -1.44 10.37
CA LYS A 114 18.63 -2.80 10.59
C LYS A 114 19.04 -3.51 9.29
N PHE A 115 18.68 -2.92 8.13
CA PHE A 115 18.85 -3.56 6.83
C PHE A 115 19.78 -2.75 5.92
N ARG A 116 20.58 -3.48 5.15
CA ARG A 116 21.48 -2.90 4.16
C ARG A 116 20.77 -2.50 2.87
N TYR A 117 19.74 -3.25 2.49
CA TYR A 117 18.99 -3.07 1.25
C TYR A 117 17.52 -2.82 1.57
N LEU A 118 16.97 -1.79 0.94
CA LEU A 118 15.56 -1.42 1.01
C LEU A 118 15.05 -1.25 -0.43
N TYR A 119 14.20 -2.14 -0.87
CA TYR A 119 13.55 -2.06 -2.18
C TYR A 119 12.13 -1.55 -1.99
N ASP A 120 11.89 -0.31 -2.39
CA ASP A 120 10.54 0.31 -2.32
C ASP A 120 9.63 -0.31 -3.38
N LEU A 121 8.55 -0.96 -2.96
CA LEU A 121 7.73 -1.74 -3.90
C LEU A 121 7.00 -0.86 -4.92
N ALA A 122 6.66 0.40 -4.59
CA ALA A 122 6.06 1.31 -5.57
C ALA A 122 7.09 1.80 -6.60
N ALA A 123 8.32 2.08 -6.18
CA ALA A 123 9.41 2.44 -7.08
C ALA A 123 9.77 1.26 -8.01
N GLU A 124 9.84 0.03 -7.48
CA GLU A 124 10.09 -1.18 -8.29
C GLU A 124 8.97 -1.45 -9.28
N TRP A 125 7.70 -1.25 -8.87
CA TRP A 125 6.56 -1.32 -9.78
C TRP A 125 6.68 -0.28 -10.90
N GLN A 126 6.99 0.96 -10.58
CA GLN A 126 7.16 2.01 -11.57
C GLN A 126 8.33 1.73 -12.52
N ALA A 127 9.44 1.21 -12.01
CA ALA A 127 10.58 0.82 -12.84
C ALA A 127 10.24 -0.34 -13.80
N MET A 128 9.33 -1.25 -13.43
CA MET A 128 8.88 -2.36 -14.24
C MET A 128 7.84 -1.93 -15.29
N THR A 129 6.88 -1.08 -14.90
CA THR A 129 5.67 -0.82 -15.70
C THR A 129 5.59 0.59 -16.29
N ASN A 130 6.42 1.51 -15.82
CA ASN A 130 6.32 2.96 -16.06
C ASN A 130 4.98 3.57 -15.60
N LEU A 131 4.30 2.93 -14.64
CA LEU A 131 3.04 3.40 -14.06
C LEU A 131 3.22 3.67 -12.56
N PRO A 132 2.50 4.68 -11.99
CA PRO A 132 2.40 4.86 -10.55
C PRO A 132 1.65 3.68 -9.91
N PHE A 133 1.56 3.65 -8.58
CA PHE A 133 0.85 2.57 -7.89
C PHE A 133 -0.24 3.11 -6.95
N ALA A 134 -1.36 2.37 -6.85
CA ALA A 134 -2.41 2.60 -5.86
C ALA A 134 -2.50 1.39 -4.92
N PHE A 135 -2.35 1.63 -3.62
CA PHE A 135 -2.40 0.60 -2.58
C PHE A 135 -3.80 0.34 -2.06
N ALA A 136 -4.59 1.41 -1.92
CA ALA A 136 -5.97 1.36 -1.45
C ALA A 136 -6.82 2.40 -2.18
N ALA A 137 -8.10 2.10 -2.38
CA ALA A 137 -9.07 3.00 -2.99
C ALA A 137 -10.39 2.99 -2.22
N TRP A 138 -11.13 4.09 -2.30
CA TRP A 138 -12.46 4.22 -1.73
C TRP A 138 -13.48 3.51 -2.60
N VAL A 139 -14.21 2.60 -1.99
CA VAL A 139 -15.26 1.83 -2.65
C VAL A 139 -16.57 1.91 -1.89
N ALA A 140 -17.68 1.73 -2.62
CA ALA A 140 -19.00 1.60 -2.02
C ALA A 140 -19.84 0.54 -2.76
N ARG A 141 -20.87 0.05 -2.08
CA ARG A 141 -21.96 -0.72 -2.70
C ARG A 141 -22.90 0.21 -3.46
N ASP A 142 -23.59 -0.32 -4.48
CA ASP A 142 -24.57 0.42 -5.30
C ASP A 142 -25.72 1.02 -4.48
N THR A 143 -25.94 0.52 -3.27
CA THR A 143 -27.00 0.99 -2.37
C THR A 143 -26.69 2.28 -1.63
N VAL A 144 -25.45 2.78 -1.72
CA VAL A 144 -25.04 4.01 -1.04
C VAL A 144 -25.55 5.22 -1.81
N PRO A 145 -26.28 6.14 -1.16
CA PRO A 145 -26.78 7.35 -1.81
C PRO A 145 -25.66 8.22 -2.38
N ALA A 146 -25.88 8.81 -3.55
CA ALA A 146 -24.91 9.70 -4.19
C ALA A 146 -24.52 10.90 -3.28
N GLU A 147 -25.49 11.43 -2.52
CA GLU A 147 -25.27 12.51 -1.57
C GLU A 147 -24.22 12.15 -0.49
N ASP A 148 -24.22 10.91 0.00
CA ASP A 148 -23.25 10.46 0.99
C ASP A 148 -21.85 10.29 0.36
N ILE A 149 -21.79 9.86 -0.89
CA ILE A 149 -20.54 9.81 -1.66
C ILE A 149 -19.97 11.21 -1.89
N GLU A 150 -20.81 12.17 -2.25
CA GLU A 150 -20.39 13.57 -2.41
C GLU A 150 -19.88 14.19 -1.11
N ARG A 151 -20.54 13.92 0.01
CA ARG A 151 -20.10 14.37 1.35
C ARG A 151 -18.72 13.76 1.70
N LEU A 152 -18.54 12.47 1.43
CA LEU A 152 -17.25 11.81 1.63
C LEU A 152 -16.16 12.46 0.76
N GLU A 153 -16.45 12.68 -0.52
CA GLU A 153 -15.49 13.30 -1.43
C GLU A 153 -15.09 14.72 -0.97
N GLN A 154 -16.05 15.51 -0.51
CA GLN A 154 -15.78 16.85 0.04
C GLN A 154 -14.87 16.77 1.27
N ALA A 155 -15.13 15.82 2.18
CA ALA A 155 -14.29 15.60 3.36
C ALA A 155 -12.86 15.17 3.00
N LEU A 156 -12.71 14.27 2.02
CA LEU A 156 -11.40 13.83 1.53
C LEU A 156 -10.63 14.98 0.85
N ARG A 157 -11.31 15.78 0.05
CA ARG A 157 -10.76 16.97 -0.59
C ARG A 157 -10.28 17.99 0.45
N TYR A 158 -11.07 18.23 1.48
CA TYR A 158 -10.68 19.10 2.58
C TYR A 158 -9.47 18.56 3.33
N GLY A 159 -9.50 17.28 3.75
CA GLY A 159 -8.40 16.67 4.51
C GLY A 159 -7.07 16.64 3.73
N THR A 160 -7.11 16.30 2.44
CA THR A 160 -5.89 16.29 1.61
C THR A 160 -5.34 17.68 1.30
N ALA A 161 -6.17 18.73 1.36
CA ALA A 161 -5.72 20.13 1.25
C ALA A 161 -5.15 20.68 2.57
N HIS A 162 -5.42 20.04 3.73
CA HIS A 162 -5.04 20.55 5.06
C HIS A 162 -4.15 19.55 5.83
N ILE A 163 -3.24 18.88 5.13
CA ILE A 163 -2.37 17.84 5.72
C ILE A 163 -1.57 18.35 6.92
N GLN A 164 -1.03 19.56 6.86
CA GLN A 164 -0.24 20.14 7.96
C GLN A 164 -1.07 20.29 9.24
N GLU A 165 -2.30 20.77 9.10
CA GLU A 165 -3.23 20.94 10.24
C GLU A 165 -3.64 19.56 10.78
N ALA A 166 -3.97 18.62 9.91
CA ALA A 166 -4.34 17.25 10.29
C ALA A 166 -3.21 16.56 11.06
N VAL A 167 -1.96 16.69 10.63
CA VAL A 167 -0.80 16.17 11.35
C VAL A 167 -0.63 16.85 12.70
N ALA A 168 -0.77 18.18 12.77
CA ALA A 168 -0.63 18.93 14.03
C ALA A 168 -1.65 18.52 15.12
N TRP A 169 -2.84 18.08 14.72
CA TRP A 169 -3.89 17.62 15.62
C TRP A 169 -3.88 16.11 15.91
N SER A 170 -2.98 15.38 15.28
CA SER A 170 -2.86 13.93 15.43
C SER A 170 -1.77 13.52 16.43
N GLU A 171 -1.73 12.24 16.78
CA GLU A 171 -0.63 11.62 17.54
C GLU A 171 0.73 11.70 16.80
N TYR A 172 0.71 12.00 15.50
CA TYR A 172 1.89 12.13 14.66
C TYR A 172 2.52 13.54 14.69
N ALA A 173 1.94 14.49 15.43
CA ALA A 173 2.43 15.88 15.53
C ALA A 173 3.90 15.97 15.95
N SER A 174 4.36 15.03 16.78
CA SER A 174 5.76 14.95 17.23
C SER A 174 6.71 14.28 16.23
N ARG A 175 6.22 13.73 15.11
CA ARG A 175 7.03 13.03 14.11
C ARG A 175 7.45 13.98 12.99
N PRO A 176 8.71 14.39 12.90
CA PRO A 176 9.16 15.42 11.97
C PRO A 176 9.00 15.04 10.49
N TYR A 177 8.90 13.73 10.20
CA TYR A 177 8.72 13.22 8.83
C TYR A 177 7.26 13.12 8.38
N ALA A 178 6.27 13.29 9.28
CA ALA A 178 4.87 12.99 8.96
C ALA A 178 4.30 13.87 7.84
N VAL A 179 4.54 15.17 7.89
CA VAL A 179 4.10 16.11 6.83
C VAL A 179 4.81 15.80 5.52
N ASP A 180 6.13 15.64 5.56
CA ASP A 180 6.94 15.34 4.36
C ASP A 180 6.50 14.02 3.70
N TYR A 181 6.27 12.99 4.50
CA TYR A 181 5.78 11.71 4.02
C TYR A 181 4.42 11.84 3.32
N LEU A 182 3.44 12.48 3.96
CA LEU A 182 2.10 12.63 3.41
C LEU A 182 2.02 13.59 2.21
N THR A 183 3.00 14.50 2.05
CA THR A 183 2.99 15.47 0.95
C THR A 183 3.92 15.12 -0.20
N LYS A 184 4.96 14.30 0.04
CA LYS A 184 6.00 14.00 -0.97
C LYS A 184 5.99 12.53 -1.42
N ASN A 185 5.58 11.60 -0.54
CA ASN A 185 5.60 10.17 -0.85
C ASN A 185 4.20 9.61 -1.13
N ILE A 186 3.18 10.09 -0.41
CA ILE A 186 1.80 9.68 -0.68
C ILE A 186 1.20 10.59 -1.74
N ASP A 187 0.57 9.98 -2.74
CA ASP A 187 -0.30 10.66 -3.69
C ASP A 187 -1.74 10.19 -3.48
N PHE A 188 -2.59 11.13 -3.08
CA PHE A 188 -3.98 10.86 -2.77
C PHE A 188 -4.91 10.88 -3.98
N VAL A 189 -4.44 11.28 -5.16
CA VAL A 189 -5.25 11.37 -6.36
C VAL A 189 -5.29 10.04 -7.11
N LEU A 190 -6.47 9.50 -7.34
CA LEU A 190 -6.69 8.31 -8.17
C LEU A 190 -6.88 8.73 -9.64
N ASP A 191 -5.79 9.07 -10.28
CA ASP A 191 -5.73 9.49 -11.68
C ASP A 191 -5.84 8.33 -12.70
N ALA A 192 -5.90 8.65 -13.99
CA ALA A 192 -5.97 7.67 -15.04
C ALA A 192 -4.75 6.72 -15.10
N PRO A 193 -3.49 7.17 -14.90
CA PRO A 193 -2.34 6.29 -14.80
C PRO A 193 -2.46 5.26 -13.67
N LYS A 194 -2.91 5.65 -12.46
CA LYS A 194 -3.11 4.71 -11.35
C LYS A 194 -4.24 3.71 -11.62
N ARG A 195 -5.32 4.14 -12.29
CA ARG A 195 -6.39 3.22 -12.71
C ARG A 195 -5.85 2.15 -13.68
N ARG A 196 -5.05 2.53 -14.67
CA ARG A 196 -4.37 1.57 -15.56
C ARG A 196 -3.41 0.64 -14.79
N ALA A 197 -2.70 1.18 -13.79
CA ALA A 197 -1.84 0.39 -12.94
C ALA A 197 -2.63 -0.66 -12.14
N MET A 198 -3.80 -0.30 -11.61
CA MET A 198 -4.69 -1.24 -10.90
C MET A 198 -5.17 -2.36 -11.83
N GLU A 199 -5.61 -2.02 -13.05
CA GLU A 199 -6.02 -3.01 -14.06
C GLU A 199 -4.89 -3.99 -14.38
N LEU A 200 -3.68 -3.49 -14.65
CA LEU A 200 -2.50 -4.32 -14.88
C LEU A 200 -2.18 -5.20 -13.65
N TYR A 201 -2.22 -4.62 -12.46
CA TYR A 201 -1.97 -5.34 -11.21
C TYR A 201 -2.96 -6.49 -10.98
N TRP A 202 -4.21 -6.35 -11.40
CA TRP A 202 -5.22 -7.41 -11.28
C TRP A 202 -5.03 -8.52 -12.33
N GLN A 203 -4.42 -8.21 -13.47
CA GLN A 203 -4.12 -9.17 -14.54
C GLN A 203 -2.91 -10.07 -14.22
N LEU A 204 -1.91 -9.51 -13.51
CA LEU A 204 -0.70 -10.22 -13.07
C LEU A 204 -0.94 -11.05 -11.80
#